data_df64d193d731c4999ac6e270f6e5ba81
#
_entry.id   df64d193d731c4999ac6e270f6e5ba81
#
_cell.length_a   1.000
_cell.length_b   1.000
_cell.length_c   1.000
_cell.angle_alpha   90.00
_cell.angle_beta   90.00
_cell.angle_gamma   90.00
#
_symmetry.space_group_name_H-M   'P 1'
#
loop_
_entity.id
_entity.type
_entity.pdbx_description
1 polymer ?
#
loop_
_entity_poly.entity_id
_entity_poly.type
_entity_poly.pdbx_seq_one_letter_code
_entity_poly.pdbx_strand_id
1 'polypeptide(L)'
;MKHLLVLDSRGRKPGGETPLVCTPLVGRTRERVLAEAAHILPKSPDLLEWRVDHFGAIADTAAVIETLRELRRAAGRLPIIFTCRAKEGGGHRVPIGAKEVVALHEAVAATRMVDFIDFEIDNDAELVRHVRQSTQAQEVRLILSYHNHSYTPGHEFLVDRFLEAERLGADVAMVQVKPRERADVLRLLAATAEADTKVRIPLISMSIGPLGSVSRIVGGLFGSSLSFAVGEKASAPGQIPIDDLVTAFDIIRRARGGEML
;
A
#
# COMPACT_ATOMS: atom_id res chain seq x y z
N MET A 1 7.54 3.22 -21.85
CA MET A 1 6.28 3.69 -21.22
C MET A 1 6.25 3.06 -19.84
N LYS A 2 6.28 3.85 -18.78
CA LYS A 2 6.17 3.34 -17.43
C LYS A 2 4.78 2.77 -17.22
N HIS A 3 4.72 1.57 -16.69
CA HIS A 3 3.47 0.96 -16.28
C HIS A 3 3.05 1.60 -14.95
N LEU A 4 2.25 2.65 -15.05
CA LEU A 4 1.54 3.17 -13.90
C LEU A 4 0.62 2.07 -13.33
N LEU A 5 0.29 2.15 -12.06
CA LEU A 5 -0.62 1.21 -11.41
C LEU A 5 -1.97 1.29 -12.14
N VAL A 6 -2.17 0.40 -13.13
CA VAL A 6 -3.38 0.34 -13.92
C VAL A 6 -4.42 -0.37 -13.08
N LEU A 7 -5.32 0.40 -12.48
CA LEU A 7 -6.51 -0.13 -11.84
C LEU A 7 -7.65 0.01 -12.86
N ASP A 8 -8.09 -1.09 -13.42
CA ASP A 8 -9.25 -1.14 -14.32
C ASP A 8 -10.57 -0.96 -13.54
N SER A 9 -10.60 0.04 -12.65
CA SER A 9 -11.74 0.33 -11.85
C SER A 9 -12.26 1.75 -12.14
N ARG A 10 -13.47 1.83 -12.67
CA ARG A 10 -14.29 3.05 -12.82
C ARG A 10 -13.92 4.02 -13.94
N GLY A 11 -13.25 3.60 -15.04
CA GLY A 11 -12.99 4.48 -16.19
C GLY A 11 -12.05 5.65 -15.89
N ARG A 12 -11.40 5.67 -14.72
CA ARG A 12 -10.31 6.59 -14.47
C ARG A 12 -9.10 6.09 -15.24
N LYS A 13 -8.57 6.89 -16.14
CA LYS A 13 -7.33 6.57 -16.83
C LYS A 13 -6.23 6.37 -15.78
N PRO A 14 -5.62 5.18 -15.75
CA PRO A 14 -4.48 4.96 -14.86
C PRO A 14 -3.34 5.83 -15.35
N GLY A 15 -2.57 6.32 -14.39
CA GLY A 15 -1.32 6.95 -14.72
C GLY A 15 -1.39 8.36 -15.16
N GLY A 16 -2.35 9.08 -14.65
CA GLY A 16 -2.22 10.53 -14.58
C GLY A 16 -1.12 10.89 -13.57
N GLU A 17 -0.63 12.10 -13.65
CA GLU A 17 0.36 12.72 -12.78
C GLU A 17 -0.07 12.78 -11.29
N THR A 18 -1.20 12.17 -10.94
CA THR A 18 -1.83 12.20 -9.63
C THR A 18 -1.78 10.79 -9.01
N PRO A 19 -1.19 10.61 -7.84
CA PRO A 19 -1.20 9.34 -7.13
C PRO A 19 -2.61 8.86 -6.83
N LEU A 20 -2.81 7.55 -6.80
CA LEU A 20 -4.04 6.94 -6.32
C LEU A 20 -4.18 7.12 -4.81
N VAL A 21 -5.41 7.24 -4.32
CA VAL A 21 -5.71 7.35 -2.89
C VAL A 21 -6.16 6.00 -2.35
N CYS A 22 -5.34 5.41 -1.48
CA CYS A 22 -5.64 4.19 -0.74
C CYS A 22 -6.07 4.50 0.68
N THR A 23 -7.07 3.77 1.19
CA THR A 23 -7.54 3.96 2.55
C THR A 23 -7.50 2.66 3.33
N PRO A 24 -6.79 2.60 4.48
CA PRO A 24 -6.69 1.42 5.29
C PRO A 24 -7.94 1.19 6.15
N LEU A 25 -8.30 -0.10 6.30
CA LEU A 25 -9.26 -0.63 7.24
C LEU A 25 -8.50 -1.32 8.37
N VAL A 26 -8.75 -0.94 9.60
CA VAL A 26 -8.05 -1.42 10.81
C VAL A 26 -9.01 -2.02 11.84
N GLY A 27 -10.21 -2.37 11.43
CA GLY A 27 -11.25 -2.97 12.27
C GLY A 27 -10.78 -4.27 12.92
N ARG A 28 -11.06 -4.43 14.23
CA ARG A 28 -10.63 -5.61 14.99
C ARG A 28 -11.61 -6.78 14.90
N THR A 29 -12.84 -6.55 14.47
CA THR A 29 -13.85 -7.55 14.22
C THR A 29 -14.42 -7.39 12.82
N ARG A 30 -15.13 -8.42 12.33
CA ARG A 30 -15.81 -8.39 11.04
C ARG A 30 -16.74 -7.19 10.90
N GLU A 31 -17.60 -6.99 11.90
CA GLU A 31 -18.57 -5.89 11.94
C GLU A 31 -17.85 -4.54 11.85
N ARG A 32 -16.70 -4.41 12.53
CA ARG A 32 -15.93 -3.17 12.53
C ARG A 32 -15.26 -2.91 11.19
N VAL A 33 -14.70 -3.93 10.55
CA VAL A 33 -14.12 -3.82 9.19
C VAL A 33 -15.17 -3.36 8.18
N LEU A 34 -16.36 -3.95 8.23
CA LEU A 34 -17.47 -3.60 7.34
C LEU A 34 -18.03 -2.20 7.62
N ALA A 35 -18.12 -1.81 8.89
CA ALA A 35 -18.55 -0.46 9.28
C ALA A 35 -17.54 0.61 8.79
N GLU A 36 -16.24 0.36 8.91
CA GLU A 36 -15.19 1.24 8.36
C GLU A 36 -15.31 1.33 6.82
N ALA A 37 -15.50 0.21 6.14
CA ALA A 37 -15.70 0.21 4.70
C ALA A 37 -16.93 1.01 4.28
N ALA A 38 -18.06 0.82 4.97
CA ALA A 38 -19.30 1.57 4.71
C ALA A 38 -19.13 3.09 4.92
N HIS A 39 -18.31 3.50 5.90
CA HIS A 39 -17.97 4.91 6.15
C HIS A 39 -17.05 5.50 5.07
N ILE A 40 -16.12 4.70 4.54
CA ILE A 40 -15.08 5.14 3.62
C ILE A 40 -15.55 5.15 2.16
N LEU A 41 -16.32 4.15 1.74
CA LEU A 41 -16.75 3.99 0.34
C LEU A 41 -17.45 5.22 -0.25
N PRO A 42 -18.32 5.97 0.49
CA PRO A 42 -18.92 7.20 -0.02
C PRO A 42 -17.91 8.31 -0.35
N LYS A 43 -16.71 8.28 0.27
CA LYS A 43 -15.62 9.24 0.01
C LYS A 43 -14.82 8.92 -1.25
N SER A 44 -15.20 7.85 -1.96
CA SER A 44 -14.64 7.45 -3.26
C SER A 44 -13.12 7.29 -3.27
N PRO A 45 -12.50 6.52 -2.35
CA PRO A 45 -11.08 6.16 -2.49
C PRO A 45 -10.86 5.41 -3.79
N ASP A 46 -9.62 5.37 -4.28
CA ASP A 46 -9.27 4.58 -5.47
C ASP A 46 -9.08 3.10 -5.15
N LEU A 47 -8.67 2.76 -3.90
CA LEU A 47 -8.58 1.39 -3.39
C LEU A 47 -8.65 1.33 -1.87
N LEU A 48 -8.95 0.15 -1.34
CA LEU A 48 -8.92 -0.15 0.09
C LEU A 48 -7.70 -0.98 0.43
N GLU A 49 -7.14 -0.80 1.63
CA GLU A 49 -6.18 -1.72 2.22
C GLU A 49 -6.83 -2.39 3.44
N TRP A 50 -6.96 -3.72 3.47
CA TRP A 50 -7.33 -4.39 4.69
C TRP A 50 -6.08 -4.80 5.48
N ARG A 51 -5.86 -4.12 6.59
CA ARG A 51 -4.80 -4.36 7.58
C ARG A 51 -5.22 -5.50 8.51
N VAL A 52 -5.06 -6.73 8.03
CA VAL A 52 -5.50 -7.94 8.76
C VAL A 52 -4.72 -8.18 10.06
N ASP A 53 -3.53 -7.59 10.21
CA ASP A 53 -2.78 -7.60 11.46
C ASP A 53 -3.54 -6.96 12.65
N HIS A 54 -4.54 -6.12 12.39
CA HIS A 54 -5.44 -5.60 13.41
C HIS A 54 -6.60 -6.55 13.75
N PHE A 55 -6.89 -7.53 12.89
CA PHE A 55 -8.07 -8.39 13.03
C PHE A 55 -7.90 -9.43 14.14
N GLY A 56 -8.80 -9.41 15.14
CA GLY A 56 -8.68 -10.26 16.32
C GLY A 56 -8.73 -11.76 16.05
N ALA A 57 -9.40 -12.16 14.96
CA ALA A 57 -9.53 -13.56 14.56
C ALA A 57 -8.56 -13.94 13.42
N ILE A 58 -7.40 -13.28 13.30
CA ILE A 58 -6.43 -13.53 12.22
C ILE A 58 -5.92 -14.97 12.17
N ALA A 59 -5.88 -15.68 13.29
CA ALA A 59 -5.48 -17.09 13.36
C ALA A 59 -6.53 -18.06 12.80
N ASP A 60 -7.77 -17.61 12.60
CA ASP A 60 -8.84 -18.35 11.97
C ASP A 60 -8.98 -17.93 10.49
N THR A 61 -8.32 -18.69 9.61
CA THR A 61 -8.36 -18.44 8.16
C THR A 61 -9.78 -18.41 7.59
N ALA A 62 -10.70 -19.23 8.15
CA ALA A 62 -12.10 -19.24 7.69
C ALA A 62 -12.81 -17.92 8.04
N ALA A 63 -12.59 -17.39 9.25
CA ALA A 63 -13.12 -16.10 9.67
C ALA A 63 -12.54 -14.94 8.83
N VAL A 64 -11.25 -14.99 8.46
CA VAL A 64 -10.61 -14.02 7.57
C VAL A 64 -11.27 -14.07 6.18
N ILE A 65 -11.41 -15.25 5.59
CA ILE A 65 -12.00 -15.42 4.25
C ILE A 65 -13.48 -14.98 4.23
N GLU A 66 -14.25 -15.29 5.29
CA GLU A 66 -15.64 -14.86 5.38
C GLU A 66 -15.74 -13.33 5.47
N THR A 67 -14.93 -12.70 6.31
CA THR A 67 -14.86 -11.23 6.41
C THR A 67 -14.47 -10.61 5.07
N LEU A 68 -13.48 -11.18 4.38
CA LEU A 68 -13.04 -10.73 3.06
C LEU A 68 -14.16 -10.85 2.01
N ARG A 69 -14.95 -11.92 2.06
CA ARG A 69 -16.10 -12.12 1.15
C ARG A 69 -17.15 -11.02 1.32
N GLU A 70 -17.47 -10.66 2.54
CA GLU A 70 -18.40 -9.57 2.83
C GLU A 70 -17.80 -8.20 2.44
N LEU A 71 -16.51 -7.97 2.74
CA LEU A 71 -15.79 -6.76 2.32
C LEU A 71 -15.77 -6.63 0.79
N ARG A 72 -15.50 -7.72 0.04
CA ARG A 72 -15.53 -7.72 -1.42
C ARG A 72 -16.92 -7.40 -1.98
N ARG A 73 -17.99 -7.92 -1.36
CA ARG A 73 -19.38 -7.56 -1.73
C ARG A 73 -19.65 -6.08 -1.53
N ALA A 74 -19.22 -5.51 -0.39
CA ALA A 74 -19.39 -4.08 -0.09
C ALA A 74 -18.55 -3.19 -1.02
N ALA A 75 -17.30 -3.55 -1.28
CA ALA A 75 -16.38 -2.82 -2.14
C ALA A 75 -16.72 -2.94 -3.64
N GLY A 76 -17.49 -3.95 -4.04
CA GLY A 76 -17.84 -4.20 -5.45
C GLY A 76 -16.57 -4.42 -6.29
N ARG A 77 -16.30 -3.52 -7.24
CA ARG A 77 -15.12 -3.57 -8.10
C ARG A 77 -13.93 -2.75 -7.59
N LEU A 78 -14.05 -2.10 -6.44
CA LEU A 78 -12.97 -1.30 -5.87
C LEU A 78 -11.80 -2.23 -5.48
N PRO A 79 -10.55 -1.99 -5.93
CA PRO A 79 -9.43 -2.85 -5.60
C PRO A 79 -9.16 -2.92 -4.11
N ILE A 80 -8.75 -4.11 -3.65
CA ILE A 80 -8.41 -4.39 -2.26
C ILE A 80 -6.96 -4.87 -2.18
N ILE A 81 -6.17 -4.21 -1.32
CA ILE A 81 -4.87 -4.70 -0.87
C ILE A 81 -5.09 -5.48 0.42
N PHE A 82 -4.55 -6.69 0.50
CA PHE A 82 -4.51 -7.48 1.72
C PHE A 82 -3.11 -7.39 2.34
N THR A 83 -3.04 -6.85 3.57
CA THR A 83 -1.78 -6.56 4.26
C THR A 83 -1.77 -7.18 5.64
N CYS A 84 -0.81 -8.06 5.92
CA CYS A 84 -0.45 -8.50 7.28
C CYS A 84 0.88 -7.87 7.66
N ARG A 85 0.86 -6.68 8.25
CA ARG A 85 2.07 -5.92 8.59
C ARG A 85 2.73 -6.48 9.84
N ALA A 86 4.04 -6.78 9.76
CA ALA A 86 4.83 -7.19 10.91
C ALA A 86 4.94 -6.07 11.94
N LYS A 87 5.13 -6.44 13.21
CA LYS A 87 5.25 -5.46 14.32
C LYS A 87 6.40 -4.47 14.08
N GLU A 88 7.52 -4.96 13.58
CA GLU A 88 8.72 -4.19 13.28
C GLU A 88 8.47 -3.15 12.18
N GLY A 89 7.60 -3.47 11.23
CA GLY A 89 7.10 -2.59 10.17
C GLY A 89 5.92 -1.70 10.59
N GLY A 90 5.65 -1.57 11.89
CA GLY A 90 4.57 -0.73 12.42
C GLY A 90 3.19 -1.39 12.46
N GLY A 91 3.14 -2.69 12.35
CA GLY A 91 1.93 -3.49 12.48
C GLY A 91 1.62 -3.92 13.93
N HIS A 92 0.57 -4.70 14.08
CA HIS A 92 0.23 -5.34 15.33
C HIS A 92 0.94 -6.69 15.48
N ARG A 93 1.23 -7.06 16.75
CA ARG A 93 1.70 -8.40 17.02
C ARG A 93 0.56 -9.39 16.78
N VAL A 94 0.76 -10.28 15.81
CA VAL A 94 -0.19 -11.35 15.51
C VAL A 94 0.17 -12.64 16.26
N PRO A 95 -0.82 -13.50 16.62
CA PRO A 95 -0.59 -14.74 17.37
C PRO A 95 -0.13 -15.92 16.49
N ILE A 96 0.25 -15.66 15.25
CA ILE A 96 0.68 -16.66 14.27
C ILE A 96 2.11 -16.37 13.79
N GLY A 97 2.85 -17.41 13.43
CA GLY A 97 4.22 -17.29 12.94
C GLY A 97 4.32 -16.97 11.44
N ALA A 98 5.55 -16.78 10.97
CA ALA A 98 5.78 -16.36 9.58
C ALA A 98 5.24 -17.38 8.55
N LYS A 99 5.31 -18.68 8.82
CA LYS A 99 4.78 -19.71 7.93
C LYS A 99 3.25 -19.71 7.87
N GLU A 100 2.59 -19.49 9.01
CA GLU A 100 1.13 -19.37 9.07
C GLU A 100 0.66 -18.09 8.39
N VAL A 101 1.43 -16.99 8.49
CA VAL A 101 1.15 -15.75 7.74
C VAL A 101 1.23 -16.00 6.23
N VAL A 102 2.24 -16.73 5.76
CA VAL A 102 2.34 -17.12 4.34
C VAL A 102 1.16 -17.99 3.92
N ALA A 103 0.81 -19.02 4.71
CA ALA A 103 -0.35 -19.89 4.43
C ALA A 103 -1.67 -19.08 4.37
N LEU A 104 -1.82 -18.06 5.22
CA LEU A 104 -2.96 -17.14 5.16
C LEU A 104 -2.97 -16.33 3.85
N HIS A 105 -1.82 -15.79 3.42
CA HIS A 105 -1.72 -15.07 2.14
C HIS A 105 -2.08 -15.97 0.95
N GLU A 106 -1.63 -17.23 0.96
CA GLU A 106 -1.97 -18.21 -0.07
C GLU A 106 -3.47 -18.52 -0.09
N ALA A 107 -4.06 -18.77 1.08
CA ALA A 107 -5.49 -19.03 1.18
C ALA A 107 -6.32 -17.83 0.69
N VAL A 108 -5.88 -16.62 1.00
CA VAL A 108 -6.52 -15.38 0.52
C VAL A 108 -6.33 -15.20 -0.98
N ALA A 109 -5.13 -15.41 -1.52
CA ALA A 109 -4.87 -15.34 -2.96
C ALA A 109 -5.74 -16.32 -3.74
N ALA A 110 -5.88 -17.56 -3.24
CA ALA A 110 -6.70 -18.60 -3.87
C ALA A 110 -8.18 -18.22 -4.00
N THR A 111 -8.67 -17.29 -3.18
CA THR A 111 -10.06 -16.79 -3.30
C THR A 111 -10.25 -15.83 -4.47
N ARG A 112 -9.19 -15.21 -4.99
CA ARG A 112 -9.22 -14.13 -5.98
C ARG A 112 -10.12 -12.94 -5.60
N MET A 113 -10.39 -12.77 -4.29
CA MET A 113 -11.21 -11.66 -3.78
C MET A 113 -10.38 -10.41 -3.47
N VAL A 114 -9.06 -10.49 -3.56
CA VAL A 114 -8.14 -9.36 -3.43
C VAL A 114 -7.41 -9.10 -4.75
N ASP A 115 -7.02 -7.87 -4.97
CA ASP A 115 -6.31 -7.46 -6.19
C ASP A 115 -4.80 -7.42 -5.94
N PHE A 116 -4.41 -7.18 -4.68
CA PHE A 116 -3.01 -7.12 -4.25
C PHE A 116 -2.82 -7.85 -2.91
N ILE A 117 -1.66 -8.46 -2.77
CA ILE A 117 -1.10 -8.89 -1.49
C ILE A 117 0.14 -8.05 -1.22
N ASP A 118 0.23 -7.45 -0.03
CA ASP A 118 1.44 -6.77 0.47
C ASP A 118 2.24 -7.76 1.34
N PHE A 119 3.51 -7.94 0.99
CA PHE A 119 4.43 -8.77 1.75
C PHE A 119 5.77 -8.04 1.93
N GLU A 120 6.36 -8.13 3.13
CA GLU A 120 7.58 -7.40 3.44
C GLU A 120 8.81 -8.05 2.81
N ILE A 121 9.64 -7.23 2.13
CA ILE A 121 10.82 -7.69 1.40
C ILE A 121 11.92 -8.24 2.32
N ASP A 122 11.94 -7.81 3.58
CA ASP A 122 12.91 -8.26 4.58
C ASP A 122 12.57 -9.63 5.21
N ASN A 123 11.49 -10.28 4.78
CA ASN A 123 11.21 -11.67 5.14
C ASN A 123 12.25 -12.62 4.53
N ASP A 124 12.29 -13.85 5.04
CA ASP A 124 13.11 -14.91 4.46
C ASP A 124 12.88 -15.02 2.95
N ALA A 125 13.96 -15.11 2.18
CA ALA A 125 13.91 -15.13 0.71
C ALA A 125 13.08 -16.32 0.15
N GLU A 126 13.01 -17.44 0.88
CA GLU A 126 12.17 -18.56 0.49
C GLU A 126 10.69 -18.23 0.67
N LEU A 127 10.33 -17.53 1.75
CA LEU A 127 8.96 -17.09 1.98
C LEU A 127 8.52 -16.05 0.94
N VAL A 128 9.39 -15.08 0.60
CA VAL A 128 9.13 -14.10 -0.46
C VAL A 128 8.87 -14.80 -1.80
N ARG A 129 9.72 -15.77 -2.17
CA ARG A 129 9.58 -16.56 -3.40
C ARG A 129 8.27 -17.35 -3.41
N HIS A 130 7.92 -17.94 -2.28
CA HIS A 130 6.72 -18.76 -2.13
C HIS A 130 5.44 -17.91 -2.29
N VAL A 131 5.37 -16.76 -1.62
CA VAL A 131 4.26 -15.81 -1.79
C VAL A 131 4.18 -15.31 -3.24
N ARG A 132 5.32 -15.03 -3.89
CA ARG A 132 5.34 -14.64 -5.31
C ARG A 132 4.75 -15.72 -6.22
N GLN A 133 5.15 -16.96 -6.03
CA GLN A 133 4.63 -18.09 -6.82
C GLN A 133 3.11 -18.25 -6.63
N SER A 134 2.65 -18.16 -5.39
CA SER A 134 1.23 -18.26 -5.07
C SER A 134 0.41 -17.13 -5.70
N THR A 135 0.85 -15.87 -5.53
CA THR A 135 0.15 -14.72 -6.10
C THR A 135 0.10 -14.77 -7.63
N GLN A 136 1.20 -15.17 -8.27
CA GLN A 136 1.25 -15.31 -9.72
C GLN A 136 0.30 -16.41 -10.24
N ALA A 137 0.23 -17.56 -9.56
CA ALA A 137 -0.65 -18.66 -9.93
C ALA A 137 -2.14 -18.29 -9.82
N GLN A 138 -2.48 -17.32 -8.98
CA GLN A 138 -3.84 -16.86 -8.75
C GLN A 138 -4.17 -15.54 -9.46
N GLU A 139 -3.25 -14.98 -10.25
CA GLU A 139 -3.40 -13.68 -10.93
C GLU A 139 -3.64 -12.51 -9.96
N VAL A 140 -3.15 -12.64 -8.71
CA VAL A 140 -3.12 -11.58 -7.71
C VAL A 140 -1.77 -10.87 -7.79
N ARG A 141 -1.75 -9.53 -7.72
CA ARG A 141 -0.51 -8.75 -7.78
C ARG A 141 0.20 -8.74 -6.44
N LEU A 142 1.53 -8.73 -6.48
CA LEU A 142 2.37 -8.68 -5.29
C LEU A 142 2.97 -7.29 -5.13
N ILE A 143 2.73 -6.68 -3.97
CA ILE A 143 3.48 -5.53 -3.47
C ILE A 143 4.59 -6.07 -2.57
N LEU A 144 5.86 -5.83 -2.93
CA LEU A 144 6.96 -6.04 -2.00
C LEU A 144 7.30 -4.73 -1.32
N SER A 145 7.19 -4.71 0.00
CA SER A 145 7.28 -3.50 0.80
C SER A 145 8.44 -3.53 1.79
N TYR A 146 9.14 -2.40 1.92
CA TYR A 146 10.14 -2.13 2.95
C TYR A 146 9.63 -1.08 3.93
N HIS A 147 9.73 -1.38 5.23
CA HIS A 147 9.27 -0.48 6.29
C HIS A 147 10.37 -0.23 7.32
N ASN A 148 10.67 1.04 7.61
CA ASN A 148 11.56 1.41 8.70
C ASN A 148 10.92 2.50 9.57
N HIS A 149 10.43 2.11 10.73
CA HIS A 149 9.75 3.00 11.69
C HIS A 149 10.71 3.69 12.67
N SER A 150 12.02 3.53 12.49
CA SER A 150 13.06 4.09 13.37
C SER A 150 13.80 5.26 12.75
N TYR A 151 14.11 5.19 11.45
CA TYR A 151 14.89 6.20 10.73
C TYR A 151 14.69 6.07 9.21
N THR A 152 15.25 7.03 8.46
CA THR A 152 15.35 6.97 7.00
C THR A 152 16.77 6.51 6.61
N PRO A 153 16.91 5.35 5.95
CA PRO A 153 18.21 4.88 5.47
C PRO A 153 18.88 5.81 4.45
N GLY A 154 20.14 5.50 4.08
CA GLY A 154 20.87 6.21 3.06
C GLY A 154 20.21 6.14 1.68
N HIS A 155 20.52 7.11 0.83
CA HIS A 155 19.93 7.24 -0.50
C HIS A 155 20.08 5.96 -1.36
N GLU A 156 21.28 5.44 -1.47
CA GLU A 156 21.59 4.24 -2.26
C GLU A 156 20.81 3.02 -1.76
N PHE A 157 20.72 2.83 -0.43
CA PHE A 157 19.95 1.76 0.16
C PHE A 157 18.46 1.84 -0.22
N LEU A 158 17.88 3.05 -0.22
CA LEU A 158 16.47 3.25 -0.59
C LEU A 158 16.25 2.92 -2.08
N VAL A 159 17.14 3.35 -2.96
CA VAL A 159 17.10 2.99 -4.40
C VAL A 159 17.19 1.49 -4.57
N ASP A 160 18.14 0.84 -3.87
CA ASP A 160 18.34 -0.61 -3.95
C ASP A 160 17.11 -1.41 -3.50
N ARG A 161 16.36 -0.94 -2.49
CA ARG A 161 15.11 -1.61 -2.08
C ARG A 161 14.07 -1.66 -3.21
N PHE A 162 13.92 -0.59 -3.97
CA PHE A 162 13.03 -0.59 -5.13
C PHE A 162 13.50 -1.53 -6.24
N LEU A 163 14.80 -1.50 -6.55
CA LEU A 163 15.40 -2.38 -7.55
C LEU A 163 15.30 -3.85 -7.15
N GLU A 164 15.50 -4.14 -5.87
CA GLU A 164 15.41 -5.50 -5.35
C GLU A 164 13.98 -6.03 -5.41
N ALA A 165 12.98 -5.22 -5.07
CA ALA A 165 11.58 -5.62 -5.19
C ALA A 165 11.25 -6.04 -6.63
N GLU A 166 11.69 -5.28 -7.64
CA GLU A 166 11.52 -5.65 -9.05
C GLU A 166 12.26 -6.95 -9.39
N ARG A 167 13.52 -7.11 -8.93
CA ARG A 167 14.29 -8.35 -9.16
C ARG A 167 13.66 -9.58 -8.55
N LEU A 168 12.98 -9.44 -7.41
CA LEU A 168 12.22 -10.49 -6.75
C LEU A 168 10.85 -10.72 -7.39
N GLY A 169 10.52 -9.99 -8.45
CA GLY A 169 9.32 -10.17 -9.24
C GLY A 169 8.08 -9.48 -8.68
N ALA A 170 8.22 -8.46 -7.85
CA ALA A 170 7.09 -7.65 -7.43
C ALA A 170 6.36 -7.02 -8.61
N ASP A 171 5.05 -6.85 -8.49
CA ASP A 171 4.25 -6.04 -9.42
C ASP A 171 4.23 -4.56 -9.02
N VAL A 172 4.54 -4.27 -7.74
CA VAL A 172 4.69 -2.93 -7.17
C VAL A 172 5.76 -2.95 -6.10
N ALA A 173 6.64 -1.96 -6.06
CA ALA A 173 7.63 -1.80 -5.00
C ALA A 173 7.21 -0.68 -4.03
N MET A 174 7.30 -0.92 -2.72
CA MET A 174 6.92 0.06 -1.71
C MET A 174 8.04 0.30 -0.71
N VAL A 175 8.29 1.57 -0.39
CA VAL A 175 9.22 1.99 0.67
C VAL A 175 8.53 2.99 1.59
N GLN A 176 8.51 2.68 2.89
CA GLN A 176 7.99 3.56 3.93
C GLN A 176 9.02 3.72 5.04
N VAL A 177 9.39 4.98 5.36
CA VAL A 177 10.46 5.27 6.31
C VAL A 177 10.09 6.40 7.27
N LYS A 178 10.79 6.47 8.41
CA LYS A 178 10.56 7.52 9.41
C LYS A 178 11.64 8.59 9.31
N PRO A 179 11.30 9.85 8.99
CA PRO A 179 12.24 10.93 8.98
C PRO A 179 12.54 11.39 10.41
N ARG A 180 13.80 11.70 10.71
CA ARG A 180 14.26 12.36 11.92
C ARG A 180 14.45 13.85 11.70
N GLU A 181 14.77 14.23 10.46
CA GLU A 181 15.00 15.61 10.03
C GLU A 181 14.44 15.84 8.60
N ARG A 182 14.41 17.11 8.19
CA ARG A 182 13.89 17.50 6.86
C ARG A 182 14.68 16.87 5.72
N ALA A 183 16.00 16.74 5.89
CA ALA A 183 16.88 16.11 4.91
C ALA A 183 16.49 14.64 4.61
N ASP A 184 15.94 13.94 5.60
CA ASP A 184 15.45 12.56 5.42
C ASP A 184 14.27 12.47 4.46
N VAL A 185 13.35 13.44 4.53
CA VAL A 185 12.22 13.52 3.59
C VAL A 185 12.72 13.78 2.17
N LEU A 186 13.65 14.74 2.01
CA LEU A 186 14.26 15.03 0.71
C LEU A 186 15.02 13.82 0.16
N ARG A 187 15.72 13.08 1.02
CA ARG A 187 16.44 11.87 0.64
C ARG A 187 15.48 10.80 0.09
N LEU A 188 14.35 10.56 0.75
CA LEU A 188 13.36 9.62 0.23
C LEU A 188 12.80 10.06 -1.12
N LEU A 189 12.42 11.34 -1.26
CA LEU A 189 11.89 11.86 -2.51
C LEU A 189 12.93 11.74 -3.65
N ALA A 190 14.18 12.10 -3.40
CA ALA A 190 15.26 11.96 -4.38
C ALA A 190 15.51 10.50 -4.77
N ALA A 191 15.54 9.59 -3.79
CA ALA A 191 15.70 8.16 -4.05
C ALA A 191 14.52 7.59 -4.85
N THR A 192 13.30 8.05 -4.59
CA THR A 192 12.11 7.66 -5.35
C THR A 192 12.21 8.12 -6.80
N ALA A 193 12.58 9.39 -7.02
CA ALA A 193 12.75 9.94 -8.37
C ALA A 193 13.82 9.20 -9.16
N GLU A 194 14.94 8.85 -8.52
CA GLU A 194 16.00 8.07 -9.16
C GLU A 194 15.52 6.65 -9.49
N ALA A 195 14.94 5.94 -8.50
CA ALA A 195 14.42 4.59 -8.71
C ALA A 195 13.36 4.56 -9.82
N ASP A 196 12.49 5.57 -9.87
CA ASP A 196 11.47 5.71 -10.91
C ASP A 196 12.04 5.76 -12.34
N THR A 197 13.31 6.16 -12.52
CA THR A 197 13.99 6.09 -13.83
C THR A 197 14.56 4.71 -14.12
N LYS A 198 14.78 3.88 -13.11
CA LYS A 198 15.54 2.61 -13.21
C LYS A 198 14.64 1.38 -13.23
N VAL A 199 13.50 1.41 -12.53
CA VAL A 199 12.56 0.28 -12.49
C VAL A 199 11.43 0.44 -13.50
N ARG A 200 10.81 -0.67 -13.86
CA ARG A 200 9.66 -0.71 -14.79
C ARG A 200 8.31 -0.82 -14.08
N ILE A 201 8.33 -1.27 -12.83
CA ILE A 201 7.12 -1.43 -12.01
C ILE A 201 6.76 -0.13 -11.29
N PRO A 202 5.48 0.08 -10.94
CA PRO A 202 5.05 1.21 -10.13
C PRO A 202 5.74 1.24 -8.78
N LEU A 203 6.02 2.46 -8.29
CA LEU A 203 6.60 2.70 -6.97
C LEU A 203 5.57 3.31 -6.03
N ILE A 204 5.70 2.97 -4.75
CA ILE A 204 5.00 3.62 -3.65
C ILE A 204 6.05 4.07 -2.64
N SER A 205 6.09 5.34 -2.30
CA SER A 205 7.02 5.85 -1.30
C SER A 205 6.37 6.86 -0.37
N MET A 206 6.70 6.78 0.93
CA MET A 206 6.24 7.77 1.90
C MET A 206 7.13 7.85 3.13
N SER A 207 7.24 9.06 3.65
CA SER A 207 7.74 9.31 5.00
C SER A 207 6.58 9.36 5.98
N ILE A 208 6.72 8.71 7.15
CA ILE A 208 5.70 8.69 8.19
C ILE A 208 5.88 9.81 9.22
N GLY A 209 4.81 10.07 9.96
CA GLY A 209 4.82 11.11 10.99
C GLY A 209 4.56 12.52 10.46
N PRO A 210 4.41 13.51 11.36
CA PRO A 210 4.05 14.88 10.95
C PRO A 210 5.06 15.51 9.98
N LEU A 211 6.36 15.29 10.21
CA LEU A 211 7.43 15.80 9.35
C LEU A 211 7.38 15.19 7.94
N GLY A 212 6.98 13.91 7.86
CA GLY A 212 6.90 13.15 6.62
C GLY A 212 5.62 13.39 5.82
N SER A 213 4.60 14.03 6.40
CA SER A 213 3.27 14.19 5.78
C SER A 213 3.32 14.82 4.39
N VAL A 214 4.26 15.75 4.15
CA VAL A 214 4.47 16.40 2.86
C VAL A 214 4.74 15.38 1.75
N SER A 215 5.44 14.29 2.02
CA SER A 215 5.72 13.26 1.03
C SER A 215 4.45 12.58 0.47
N ARG A 216 3.37 12.56 1.26
CA ARG A 216 2.07 12.02 0.82
C ARG A 216 1.40 12.91 -0.21
N ILE A 217 1.66 14.22 -0.15
CA ILE A 217 1.11 15.22 -1.06
C ILE A 217 1.94 15.30 -2.35
N VAL A 218 3.27 15.42 -2.20
CA VAL A 218 4.16 15.68 -3.34
C VAL A 218 4.82 14.43 -3.93
N GLY A 219 4.69 13.26 -3.29
CA GLY A 219 5.34 12.03 -3.70
C GLY A 219 5.09 11.64 -5.16
N GLY A 220 3.91 11.95 -5.68
CA GLY A 220 3.58 11.71 -7.08
C GLY A 220 4.46 12.46 -8.07
N LEU A 221 4.95 13.65 -7.71
CA LEU A 221 5.89 14.43 -8.52
C LEU A 221 7.27 13.75 -8.63
N PHE A 222 7.54 12.81 -7.73
CA PHE A 222 8.80 12.07 -7.63
C PHE A 222 8.66 10.59 -8.01
N GLY A 223 7.52 10.17 -8.57
CA GLY A 223 7.30 8.82 -9.08
C GLY A 223 6.48 7.89 -8.18
N SER A 224 5.99 8.35 -7.02
CA SER A 224 5.10 7.53 -6.19
C SER A 224 3.70 7.44 -6.81
N SER A 225 3.21 6.22 -7.05
CA SER A 225 1.94 5.96 -7.74
C SER A 225 0.73 5.95 -6.81
N LEU A 226 0.95 5.95 -5.48
CA LEU A 226 -0.12 5.81 -4.50
C LEU A 226 0.21 6.56 -3.22
N SER A 227 -0.82 7.13 -2.57
CA SER A 227 -0.72 7.71 -1.24
C SER A 227 -1.83 7.15 -0.33
N PHE A 228 -1.47 6.90 0.94
CA PHE A 228 -2.41 6.38 1.94
C PHE A 228 -3.07 7.53 2.70
N ALA A 229 -4.39 7.62 2.60
CA ALA A 229 -5.22 8.56 3.33
C ALA A 229 -5.80 7.94 4.61
N VAL A 230 -6.22 8.77 5.56
CA VAL A 230 -7.03 8.31 6.69
C VAL A 230 -8.50 8.29 6.30
N GLY A 231 -9.15 7.15 6.58
CA GLY A 231 -10.61 7.02 6.43
C GLY A 231 -11.34 7.46 7.69
N GLU A 232 -11.48 6.55 8.65
CA GLU A 232 -12.08 6.83 9.96
C GLU A 232 -11.02 6.94 11.05
N LYS A 233 -10.03 6.03 11.04
CA LYS A 233 -8.90 6.02 11.97
C LYS A 233 -7.59 5.91 11.20
N ALA A 234 -6.60 6.68 11.63
CA ALA A 234 -5.26 6.59 11.05
C ALA A 234 -4.62 5.24 11.38
N SER A 235 -4.05 4.58 10.37
CA SER A 235 -3.24 3.36 10.52
C SER A 235 -1.75 3.67 10.71
N ALA A 236 -1.35 4.91 10.42
CA ALA A 236 0.01 5.41 10.59
C ALA A 236 0.01 6.91 10.89
N PRO A 237 1.00 7.42 11.64
CA PRO A 237 1.14 8.85 11.89
C PRO A 237 1.34 9.66 10.60
N GLY A 238 0.78 10.88 10.56
CA GLY A 238 0.93 11.81 9.43
C GLY A 238 0.05 11.49 8.22
N GLN A 239 -0.92 10.59 8.35
CA GLN A 239 -1.95 10.40 7.31
C GLN A 239 -2.87 11.62 7.23
N ILE A 240 -3.33 11.90 6.01
CA ILE A 240 -4.18 13.05 5.66
C ILE A 240 -5.57 12.50 5.32
N PRO A 241 -6.69 13.19 5.69
CA PRO A 241 -8.02 12.82 5.26
C PRO A 241 -8.15 12.72 3.73
N ILE A 242 -9.04 11.84 3.24
CA ILE A 242 -9.21 11.59 1.80
C ILE A 242 -9.49 12.89 1.06
N ASP A 243 -10.45 13.69 1.53
CA ASP A 243 -10.91 14.90 0.85
C ASP A 243 -9.79 15.97 0.78
N ASP A 244 -8.99 16.09 1.86
CA ASP A 244 -7.86 17.03 1.91
C ASP A 244 -6.75 16.59 0.96
N LEU A 245 -6.46 15.27 0.89
CA LEU A 245 -5.44 14.74 0.01
C LEU A 245 -5.83 14.89 -1.47
N VAL A 246 -7.08 14.59 -1.81
CA VAL A 246 -7.63 14.80 -3.16
C VAL A 246 -7.56 16.28 -3.54
N THR A 247 -7.94 17.18 -2.63
CA THR A 247 -7.84 18.62 -2.84
C THR A 247 -6.40 19.06 -3.10
N ALA A 248 -5.43 18.54 -2.33
CA ALA A 248 -4.01 18.85 -2.51
C ALA A 248 -3.51 18.37 -3.89
N PHE A 249 -3.90 17.17 -4.32
CA PHE A 249 -3.57 16.64 -5.64
C PHE A 249 -4.17 17.50 -6.77
N ASP A 250 -5.42 17.95 -6.64
CA ASP A 250 -6.06 18.82 -7.62
C ASP A 250 -5.37 20.18 -7.72
N ILE A 251 -4.90 20.75 -6.61
CA ILE A 251 -4.12 22.00 -6.61
C ILE A 251 -2.82 21.81 -7.40
N ILE A 252 -2.07 20.73 -7.12
CA ILE A 252 -0.81 20.43 -7.82
C ILE A 252 -1.07 20.22 -9.31
N ARG A 253 -2.08 19.42 -9.67
CA ARG A 253 -2.45 19.16 -11.06
C ARG A 253 -2.75 20.45 -11.84
N ARG A 254 -3.57 21.35 -11.27
CA ARG A 254 -3.90 22.64 -11.89
C ARG A 254 -2.67 23.54 -12.03
N ALA A 255 -1.80 23.58 -11.03
CA ALA A 255 -0.56 24.38 -11.06
C ALA A 255 0.41 23.92 -12.15
N ARG A 256 0.36 22.65 -12.56
CA ARG A 256 1.18 22.09 -13.65
C ARG A 256 0.58 22.33 -15.05
N GLY A 257 -0.49 23.08 -15.17
CA GLY A 257 -1.14 23.35 -16.44
C GLY A 257 -1.93 22.16 -16.99
N GLY A 258 -2.38 21.28 -16.10
CA GLY A 258 -3.21 20.13 -16.48
C GLY A 258 -4.52 20.60 -17.10
N GLU A 259 -4.68 20.37 -18.40
CA GLU A 259 -5.98 20.44 -19.05
C GLU A 259 -6.92 19.45 -18.35
N MET A 260 -8.17 19.89 -18.13
CA MET A 260 -9.23 18.97 -17.73
C MET A 260 -9.36 17.92 -18.84
N LEU A 261 -8.91 16.71 -18.53
CA LEU A 261 -9.18 15.54 -19.35
C LEU A 261 -10.56 14.98 -19.02
#